data_e06863de3db906775f97538c1f19d374
#
_entry.id   e06863de3db906775f97538c1f19d374
#
_cell.length_a   1.000
_cell.length_b   1.000
_cell.length_c   1.000
_cell.angle_alpha   90.00
_cell.angle_beta   90.00
_cell.angle_gamma   90.00
#
_symmetry.space_group_name_H-M   'P 1'
#
loop_
_entity.id
_entity.type
_entity.pdbx_description
1 polymer ?
#
loop_
_entity_poly.entity_id
_entity_poly.type
_entity_poly.pdbx_seq_one_letter_code
_entity_poly.pdbx_strand_id
1 'polypeptide(L)'
;MSIVNSPLWRPAGVIVMFQVSMISDEDILKLKDLPIWFTHAKTDPVVVSDDFVVPTHERLAKVNPNAHFTYWDKVLDHTGTQKNADGTPFECIGHWSWIPMLNDECVLDYDGKPVMTDRKETPILEWMAAQKKA
;
A
#
# COMPACT_ATOMS: atom_id res chain seq x y z
N MET A 1 7.63 -19.18 -7.80
CA MET A 1 6.26 -19.24 -8.35
C MET A 1 5.42 -18.14 -7.72
N SER A 2 4.70 -17.39 -8.53
CA SER A 2 3.81 -16.36 -8.01
C SER A 2 2.56 -16.97 -7.38
N ILE A 3 2.14 -16.48 -6.20
CA ILE A 3 0.92 -16.93 -5.52
C ILE A 3 -0.33 -16.71 -6.38
N VAL A 4 -0.34 -15.71 -7.28
CA VAL A 4 -1.49 -15.44 -8.15
C VAL A 4 -1.81 -16.57 -9.12
N ASN A 5 -0.86 -17.47 -9.34
CA ASN A 5 -1.05 -18.64 -10.20
C ASN A 5 -1.71 -19.81 -9.47
N SER A 6 -1.89 -19.74 -8.16
CA SER A 6 -2.59 -20.78 -7.41
C SER A 6 -4.08 -20.78 -7.74
N PRO A 7 -4.69 -21.95 -8.06
CA PRO A 7 -6.12 -22.03 -8.32
C PRO A 7 -6.98 -21.71 -7.07
N LEU A 8 -6.37 -21.76 -5.88
CA LEU A 8 -7.04 -21.46 -4.62
C LEU A 8 -6.95 -19.98 -4.24
N TRP A 9 -6.14 -19.19 -4.96
CA TRP A 9 -5.94 -17.79 -4.64
C TRP A 9 -7.10 -16.95 -5.21
N ARG A 10 -8.00 -16.55 -4.33
CA ARG A 10 -9.21 -15.77 -4.69
C ARG A 10 -9.52 -14.75 -3.60
N PRO A 11 -8.59 -13.81 -3.26
CA PRO A 11 -8.85 -12.84 -2.22
C PRO A 11 -9.89 -11.81 -2.67
N ALA A 12 -10.61 -11.21 -1.72
CA ALA A 12 -11.53 -10.11 -1.97
C ALA A 12 -10.78 -8.79 -2.24
N GLY A 13 -9.61 -8.64 -1.64
CA GLY A 13 -8.70 -7.51 -1.83
C GLY A 13 -7.35 -7.84 -1.19
N VAL A 14 -6.34 -7.03 -1.44
CA VAL A 14 -4.98 -7.26 -0.95
C VAL A 14 -4.34 -5.94 -0.53
N ILE A 15 -3.62 -5.96 0.60
CA ILE A 15 -2.70 -4.90 1.00
C ILE A 15 -1.28 -5.41 0.76
N VAL A 16 -0.45 -4.63 0.09
CA VAL A 16 0.94 -4.97 -0.22
C VAL A 16 1.89 -3.96 0.41
N MET A 17 2.78 -4.42 1.31
CA MET A 17 3.74 -3.56 2.00
C MET A 17 5.19 -3.75 1.54
N PHE A 18 5.58 -4.95 1.15
CA PHE A 18 6.99 -5.27 0.86
C PHE A 18 7.09 -6.11 -0.40
N GLN A 19 6.86 -5.49 -1.54
CA GLN A 19 7.09 -6.17 -2.80
C GLN A 19 8.59 -6.29 -3.05
N VAL A 20 9.09 -7.51 -3.20
CA VAL A 20 10.51 -7.81 -3.33
C VAL A 20 10.88 -8.49 -4.65
N SER A 21 9.95 -8.61 -5.58
CA SER A 21 10.22 -9.19 -6.90
C SER A 21 9.35 -8.55 -7.97
N MET A 22 9.85 -8.55 -9.20
CA MET A 22 9.08 -8.06 -10.35
C MET A 22 7.95 -9.03 -10.71
N ILE A 23 6.85 -8.46 -11.16
CA ILE A 23 5.68 -9.21 -11.63
C ILE A 23 5.66 -9.16 -13.15
N SER A 24 5.40 -10.31 -13.81
CA SER A 24 5.30 -10.38 -15.26
C SER A 24 4.07 -9.62 -15.77
N ASP A 25 4.08 -9.25 -17.06
CA ASP A 25 2.92 -8.60 -17.67
C ASP A 25 1.68 -9.51 -17.64
N GLU A 26 1.87 -10.82 -17.76
CA GLU A 26 0.80 -11.80 -17.63
C GLU A 26 0.15 -11.75 -16.25
N ASP A 27 0.96 -11.70 -15.19
CA ASP A 27 0.45 -11.62 -13.82
C ASP A 27 -0.19 -10.27 -13.52
N ILE A 28 0.31 -9.18 -14.09
CA ILE A 28 -0.35 -7.86 -14.00
C ILE A 28 -1.77 -7.93 -14.54
N LEU A 29 -1.98 -8.59 -15.68
CA LEU A 29 -3.32 -8.74 -16.26
C LEU A 29 -4.24 -9.60 -15.38
N LYS A 30 -3.70 -10.57 -14.66
CA LYS A 30 -4.48 -11.38 -13.69
C LYS A 30 -4.94 -10.56 -12.50
N LEU A 31 -4.29 -9.44 -12.21
CA LEU A 31 -4.62 -8.56 -11.08
C LEU A 31 -5.53 -7.39 -11.47
N LYS A 32 -5.95 -7.30 -12.71
CA LYS A 32 -6.68 -6.14 -13.24
C LYS A 32 -8.02 -5.85 -12.54
N ASP A 33 -8.64 -6.85 -11.95
CA ASP A 33 -9.94 -6.74 -11.27
C ASP A 33 -9.83 -6.90 -9.75
N LEU A 34 -8.61 -7.07 -9.22
CA LEU A 34 -8.38 -7.24 -7.80
C LEU A 34 -8.23 -5.88 -7.12
N PRO A 35 -9.08 -5.55 -6.13
CA PRO A 35 -8.81 -4.39 -5.28
C PRO A 35 -7.48 -4.56 -4.56
N ILE A 36 -6.55 -3.64 -4.80
CA ILE A 36 -5.19 -3.74 -4.26
C ILE A 36 -4.72 -2.36 -3.79
N TRP A 37 -4.09 -2.33 -2.61
CA TRP A 37 -3.55 -1.09 -2.05
C TRP A 37 -2.12 -1.34 -1.60
N PHE A 38 -1.18 -0.67 -2.26
CA PHE A 38 0.22 -0.67 -1.88
C PHE A 38 0.49 0.43 -0.85
N THR A 39 1.35 0.15 0.12
CA THR A 39 1.89 1.16 1.02
C THR A 39 3.38 0.96 1.17
N HIS A 40 4.16 2.01 0.99
CA HIS A 40 5.61 1.97 0.99
C HIS A 40 6.16 3.38 1.25
N ALA A 41 7.35 3.48 1.82
CA ALA A 41 8.00 4.77 2.07
C ALA A 41 9.22 4.95 1.18
N LYS A 42 9.43 6.19 0.71
CA LYS A 42 10.60 6.56 -0.07
C LYS A 42 11.92 6.35 0.69
N THR A 43 11.84 6.40 2.02
CA THR A 43 12.99 6.27 2.91
C THR A 43 13.27 4.84 3.35
N ASP A 44 12.61 3.85 2.75
CA ASP A 44 12.86 2.44 3.06
C ASP A 44 14.24 2.01 2.55
N PRO A 45 15.21 1.69 3.46
CA PRO A 45 16.55 1.29 3.05
C PRO A 45 16.66 -0.22 2.78
N VAL A 46 15.66 -1.00 3.15
CA VAL A 46 15.66 -2.46 3.02
C VAL A 46 15.08 -2.88 1.67
N VAL A 47 13.93 -2.31 1.31
CA VAL A 47 13.28 -2.56 0.02
C VAL A 47 13.12 -1.21 -0.68
N VAL A 48 13.96 -0.96 -1.67
CA VAL A 48 13.96 0.31 -2.40
C VAL A 48 12.71 0.41 -3.27
N SER A 49 11.91 1.46 -3.07
CA SER A 49 10.60 1.62 -3.72
C SER A 49 10.69 1.65 -5.25
N ASP A 50 11.73 2.26 -5.80
CA ASP A 50 11.91 2.38 -7.25
C ASP A 50 12.21 1.04 -7.92
N ASP A 51 12.67 0.04 -7.17
CA ASP A 51 13.03 -1.27 -7.73
C ASP A 51 11.79 -2.12 -8.06
N PHE A 52 10.75 -2.04 -7.23
CA PHE A 52 9.60 -2.96 -7.37
C PHE A 52 8.25 -2.26 -7.30
N VAL A 53 7.91 -1.61 -6.18
CA VAL A 53 6.54 -1.15 -5.94
C VAL A 53 6.11 -0.02 -6.88
N VAL A 54 6.99 0.95 -7.13
CA VAL A 54 6.66 2.08 -8.01
C VAL A 54 6.37 1.60 -9.44
N PRO A 55 7.28 0.86 -10.11
CA PRO A 55 6.98 0.38 -11.46
C PRO A 55 5.82 -0.60 -11.51
N THR A 56 5.63 -1.42 -10.48
CA THR A 56 4.47 -2.33 -10.43
C THR A 56 3.17 -1.57 -10.35
N HIS A 57 3.07 -0.58 -9.47
CA HIS A 57 1.87 0.24 -9.36
C HIS A 57 1.58 1.00 -10.66
N GLU A 58 2.60 1.58 -11.29
CA GLU A 58 2.44 2.30 -12.55
C GLU A 58 1.87 1.39 -13.65
N ARG A 59 2.36 0.17 -13.75
CA ARG A 59 1.88 -0.81 -14.73
C ARG A 59 0.45 -1.25 -14.41
N LEU A 60 0.17 -1.53 -13.14
CA LEU A 60 -1.14 -2.02 -12.71
C LEU A 60 -2.21 -0.93 -12.80
N ALA A 61 -1.89 0.30 -12.49
CA ALA A 61 -2.83 1.42 -12.54
C ALA A 61 -3.40 1.66 -13.94
N LYS A 62 -2.68 1.24 -14.99
CA LYS A 62 -3.15 1.35 -16.37
C LYS A 62 -4.30 0.41 -16.69
N VAL A 63 -4.46 -0.69 -15.94
CA VAL A 63 -5.44 -1.74 -16.21
C VAL A 63 -6.39 -1.99 -15.04
N ASN A 64 -6.12 -1.45 -13.86
CA ASN A 64 -6.90 -1.68 -12.66
C ASN A 64 -7.28 -0.35 -11.99
N PRO A 65 -8.56 0.08 -12.06
CA PRO A 65 -9.00 1.32 -11.43
C PRO A 65 -9.02 1.27 -9.90
N ASN A 66 -8.93 0.08 -9.31
CA ASN A 66 -8.88 -0.13 -7.85
C ASN A 66 -7.49 -0.48 -7.35
N ALA A 67 -6.45 -0.02 -8.04
CA ALA A 67 -5.07 -0.12 -7.60
C ALA A 67 -4.67 1.21 -6.94
N HIS A 68 -4.51 1.17 -5.62
CA HIS A 68 -4.15 2.33 -4.81
C HIS A 68 -2.73 2.22 -4.31
N PHE A 69 -2.10 3.35 -4.02
CA PHE A 69 -0.74 3.39 -3.50
C PHE A 69 -0.53 4.59 -2.59
N THR A 70 -0.37 4.34 -1.30
CA THR A 70 0.08 5.37 -0.36
C THR A 70 1.60 5.38 -0.31
N TYR A 71 2.19 6.44 -0.86
CA TYR A 71 3.63 6.57 -0.98
C TYR A 71 4.14 7.61 0.02
N TRP A 72 4.64 7.13 1.16
CA TRP A 72 5.09 7.97 2.26
C TRP A 72 6.41 8.64 1.93
N ASP A 73 6.54 9.93 2.21
CA ASP A 73 7.84 10.59 2.15
C ASP A 73 8.77 10.05 3.23
N LYS A 74 8.23 9.85 4.43
CA LYS A 74 8.92 9.25 5.58
C LYS A 74 7.87 8.69 6.54
N VAL A 75 8.33 7.85 7.48
CA VAL A 75 7.47 7.25 8.50
C VAL A 75 7.67 7.98 9.82
N LEU A 76 6.61 8.58 10.34
CA LEU A 76 6.60 9.27 11.62
C LEU A 76 5.75 8.51 12.63
N ASP A 77 6.21 8.44 13.88
CA ASP A 77 5.43 7.86 14.97
C ASP A 77 4.54 8.93 15.61
N HIS A 78 3.29 8.98 15.18
CA HIS A 78 2.28 9.88 15.78
C HIS A 78 1.57 9.26 16.99
N THR A 79 1.91 8.02 17.38
CA THR A 79 1.28 7.36 18.54
C THR A 79 1.75 7.94 19.85
N GLY A 80 2.89 8.62 19.87
CA GLY A 80 3.49 9.14 21.09
C GLY A 80 4.34 8.12 21.85
N THR A 81 4.49 6.89 21.32
CA THR A 81 5.35 5.86 21.92
C THR A 81 6.81 6.27 21.90
N GLN A 82 7.24 6.87 20.79
CA GLN A 82 8.56 7.47 20.67
C GLN A 82 8.42 8.95 20.29
N LYS A 83 9.24 9.81 20.90
CA LYS A 83 9.24 11.24 20.63
C LYS A 83 10.66 11.77 20.60
N ASN A 84 10.87 12.82 19.82
CA ASN A 84 12.10 13.60 19.89
C ASN A 84 12.14 14.41 21.19
N ALA A 85 13.34 14.91 21.55
CA ALA A 85 13.51 15.69 22.78
C ALA A 85 12.60 16.93 22.84
N ASP A 86 12.26 17.51 21.68
CA ASP A 86 11.38 18.67 21.55
C ASP A 86 9.87 18.32 21.56
N GLY A 87 9.54 17.04 21.70
CA GLY A 87 8.15 16.56 21.69
C GLY A 87 7.57 16.28 20.32
N THR A 88 8.32 16.52 19.23
CA THR A 88 7.85 16.20 17.88
C THR A 88 7.86 14.70 17.62
N PRO A 89 7.06 14.20 16.64
CA PRO A 89 7.04 12.78 16.30
C PRO A 89 8.41 12.25 15.89
N PHE A 90 8.75 11.06 16.38
CA PHE A 90 10.01 10.39 16.04
C PHE A 90 9.94 9.86 14.60
N GLU A 91 11.00 10.06 13.82
CA GLU A 91 11.11 9.49 12.49
C GLU A 91 11.61 8.05 12.59
N CYS A 92 10.75 7.11 12.19
CA CYS A 92 11.06 5.69 12.15
C CYS A 92 11.83 5.35 10.86
N ILE A 93 12.50 4.18 10.87
CA ILE A 93 13.04 3.63 9.63
C ILE A 93 11.92 3.46 8.61
N GLY A 94 12.16 3.85 7.35
CA GLY A 94 11.13 3.85 6.30
C GLY A 94 10.54 2.49 6.00
N HIS A 95 11.24 1.40 6.33
CA HIS A 95 10.71 0.04 6.20
C HIS A 95 9.47 -0.22 7.07
N TRP A 96 9.24 0.58 8.10
CA TRP A 96 8.16 0.39 9.07
C TRP A 96 6.88 1.15 8.67
N SER A 97 6.50 1.12 7.42
CA SER A 97 5.29 1.80 6.91
C SER A 97 3.99 1.22 7.48
N TRP A 98 4.04 0.08 8.15
CA TRP A 98 2.88 -0.45 8.88
C TRP A 98 2.46 0.42 10.07
N ILE A 99 3.37 1.24 10.63
CA ILE A 99 3.06 2.09 11.78
C ILE A 99 1.93 3.06 11.46
N PRO A 100 2.03 3.94 10.43
CA PRO A 100 0.91 4.79 10.07
C PRO A 100 -0.28 4.00 9.53
N MET A 101 -0.07 2.85 8.90
CA MET A 101 -1.16 2.02 8.42
C MET A 101 -2.03 1.52 9.58
N LEU A 102 -1.41 0.96 10.64
CA LEU A 102 -2.12 0.44 11.80
C LEU A 102 -2.71 1.55 12.67
N ASN A 103 -2.24 2.80 12.51
CA ASN A 103 -2.73 3.96 13.23
C ASN A 103 -3.80 4.74 12.44
N ASP A 104 -4.39 4.12 11.43
CA ASP A 104 -5.43 4.68 10.54
C ASP A 104 -5.01 5.98 9.81
N GLU A 105 -3.72 6.18 9.57
CA GLU A 105 -3.21 7.33 8.84
C GLU A 105 -3.07 7.07 7.33
N CYS A 106 -3.22 5.82 6.89
CA CYS A 106 -3.04 5.42 5.49
C CYS A 106 -4.34 5.64 4.72
N VAL A 107 -4.49 6.81 4.13
CA VAL A 107 -5.72 7.28 3.46
C VAL A 107 -5.44 7.76 2.03
N LEU A 108 -4.24 8.29 1.76
CA LEU A 108 -3.94 8.98 0.50
C LEU A 108 -3.49 8.03 -0.58
N ASP A 109 -4.04 8.21 -1.78
CA ASP A 109 -3.59 7.54 -2.99
C ASP A 109 -2.34 8.22 -3.57
N TYR A 110 -1.79 7.65 -4.64
CA TYR A 110 -0.56 8.10 -5.28
C TYR A 110 -0.66 9.53 -5.81
N ASP A 111 -1.86 9.97 -6.19
CA ASP A 111 -2.13 11.34 -6.64
C ASP A 111 -2.25 12.36 -5.48
N GLY A 112 -2.09 11.92 -4.24
CA GLY A 112 -2.22 12.77 -3.06
C GLY A 112 -3.66 13.02 -2.61
N LYS A 113 -4.64 12.41 -3.27
CA LYS A 113 -6.06 12.52 -2.89
C LYS A 113 -6.47 11.35 -2.02
N PRO A 114 -7.42 11.53 -1.09
CA PRO A 114 -7.89 10.41 -0.26
C PRO A 114 -8.61 9.37 -1.11
N VAL A 115 -8.42 8.10 -0.73
CA VAL A 115 -9.23 7.00 -1.28
C VAL A 115 -10.64 7.11 -0.73
N MET A 116 -11.63 7.06 -1.62
CA MET A 116 -13.02 7.25 -1.27
C MET A 116 -13.80 5.95 -1.44
N THR A 117 -14.64 5.62 -0.47
CA THR A 117 -15.62 4.54 -0.56
C THR A 117 -16.98 5.11 -0.13
N ASP A 118 -17.97 5.02 -1.01
CA ASP A 118 -19.31 5.57 -0.76
C ASP A 118 -19.27 7.05 -0.33
N ARG A 119 -18.45 7.84 -1.01
CA ARG A 119 -18.27 9.29 -0.78
C ARG A 119 -17.61 9.65 0.55
N LYS A 120 -16.96 8.68 1.20
CA LYS A 120 -16.28 8.85 2.48
C LYS A 120 -14.79 8.55 2.31
N GLU A 121 -13.93 9.39 2.92
CA GLU A 121 -12.51 9.09 3.04
C GLU A 121 -12.32 7.79 3.83
N THR A 122 -11.58 6.83 3.27
CA THR A 122 -11.55 5.47 3.81
C THR A 122 -10.12 5.04 4.05
N PRO A 123 -9.68 4.92 5.33
CA PRO A 123 -8.36 4.37 5.65
C PRO A 123 -8.23 2.92 5.17
N ILE A 124 -6.99 2.51 4.94
CA ILE A 124 -6.66 1.24 4.29
C ILE A 124 -7.30 0.00 4.95
N LEU A 125 -7.36 -0.04 6.28
CA LEU A 125 -7.94 -1.20 6.99
C LEU A 125 -9.46 -1.23 6.84
N GLU A 126 -10.13 -0.08 6.92
CA GLU A 126 -11.57 0.02 6.67
C GLU A 126 -11.88 -0.32 5.20
N TRP A 127 -11.09 0.19 4.27
CA TRP A 127 -11.21 -0.14 2.85
C TRP A 127 -11.10 -1.65 2.62
N MET A 128 -10.10 -2.30 3.23
CA MET A 128 -9.91 -3.74 3.10
C MET A 128 -11.11 -4.52 3.65
N ALA A 129 -11.63 -4.10 4.80
CA ALA A 129 -12.79 -4.74 5.42
C ALA A 129 -14.06 -4.64 4.57
N ALA A 130 -14.15 -3.61 3.73
CA ALA A 130 -15.30 -3.39 2.85
C ALA A 130 -15.24 -4.20 1.55
N GLN A 131 -14.11 -4.84 1.22
CA GLN A 131 -13.98 -5.60 -0.01
C GLN A 131 -14.74 -6.91 0.06
N LYS A 132 -15.36 -7.30 -1.06
CA LYS A 132 -16.15 -8.53 -1.17
C LYS A 132 -15.71 -9.29 -2.41
N LYS A 133 -15.72 -10.62 -2.34
CA LYS A 133 -15.51 -11.45 -3.52
C LYS A 133 -16.65 -11.24 -4.51
N ALA A 134 -16.27 -11.12 -5.76
CA ALA A 134 -17.23 -11.07 -6.87
C ALA A 134 -17.95 -12.41 -7.04
#